data_ef692a61afbb2771376e92a7c591c3c3
#
_entry.id   ef692a61afbb2771376e92a7c591c3c3
#
_cell.length_a   1.000
_cell.length_b   1.000
_cell.length_c   1.000
_cell.angle_alpha   90.00
_cell.angle_beta   90.00
_cell.angle_gamma   90.00
#
_symmetry.space_group_name_H-M   'P 1'
#
loop_
_entity.id
_entity.type
_entity.pdbx_description
1 polymer ?
#
loop_
_entity_poly.entity_id
_entity_poly.type
_entity_poly.pdbx_seq_one_letter_code
_entity_poly.pdbx_strand_id
1 'polypeptide(L)'
;DSLILGTGVLTGSFAPASCCGMARAQTPSGGSVRIVPILGFAGVELKLTGFDFVVIKGVSPEPAYVWARDGMMELVSSPSLKGSDSWTRTDRIRSDQGDAKIQVLSVGPWGDARSPASQLVVNYWGGEDKLGMASEWGRKNLLAIAFRGMGELEVAEPEAFKYRLCRGF
;
A
#
# COMPACT_ATOMS: atom_id res chain seq x y z
N ASP A 1 13.99 -9.34 7.89
CA ASP A 1 12.91 -9.85 7.06
C ASP A 1 11.58 -9.10 7.35
N SER A 2 11.53 -7.82 6.96
CA SER A 2 10.36 -6.96 7.13
C SER A 2 10.00 -6.25 5.84
N LEU A 3 8.70 -6.15 5.58
CA LEU A 3 8.14 -5.20 4.63
C LEU A 3 7.79 -3.93 5.39
N ILE A 4 8.10 -2.79 4.82
CA ILE A 4 7.76 -1.49 5.39
C ILE A 4 7.05 -0.68 4.31
N LEU A 5 5.88 -0.16 4.65
CA LEU A 5 5.20 0.86 3.87
C LEU A 5 5.25 2.14 4.66
N GLY A 6 5.38 3.26 3.98
CA GLY A 6 5.45 4.54 4.66
C GLY A 6 4.99 5.68 3.77
N THR A 7 4.62 6.77 4.43
CA THR A 7 4.21 8.03 3.82
C THR A 7 5.11 9.16 4.27
N GLY A 8 5.14 10.23 3.50
CA GLY A 8 5.85 11.46 3.86
C GLY A 8 5.00 12.40 4.71
N VAL A 9 5.66 13.41 5.31
CA VAL A 9 4.98 14.46 6.10
C VAL A 9 3.93 15.19 5.27
N LEU A 10 4.21 15.44 3.99
CA LEU A 10 3.30 16.16 3.09
C LEU A 10 2.31 15.24 2.35
N THR A 11 2.40 13.91 2.52
CA THR A 11 1.50 13.00 1.80
C THR A 11 0.05 13.28 2.17
N GLY A 12 -0.78 13.45 1.13
CA GLY A 12 -2.20 13.79 1.27
C GLY A 12 -2.51 15.26 1.44
N SER A 13 -1.49 16.14 1.57
CA SER A 13 -1.67 17.58 1.61
C SER A 13 -1.89 18.16 0.19
N PHE A 14 -2.13 19.46 0.10
CA PHE A 14 -2.21 20.17 -1.18
C PHE A 14 -0.85 20.45 -1.83
N ALA A 15 0.25 20.00 -1.22
CA ALA A 15 1.57 20.16 -1.83
C ALA A 15 1.66 19.36 -3.14
N PRO A 16 2.34 19.90 -4.17
CA PRO A 16 2.52 19.17 -5.43
C PRO A 16 3.22 17.84 -5.21
N ALA A 17 2.78 16.81 -5.96
CA ALA A 17 3.30 15.45 -5.88
C ALA A 17 3.18 14.78 -4.49
N SER A 18 2.29 15.25 -3.63
CA SER A 18 2.10 14.74 -2.26
C SER A 18 1.23 13.48 -2.15
N CYS A 19 0.96 12.79 -3.26
CA CYS A 19 0.16 11.56 -3.27
C CYS A 19 1.00 10.27 -3.16
N CYS A 20 2.32 10.36 -3.03
CA CYS A 20 3.21 9.22 -3.07
C CYS A 20 3.44 8.61 -1.68
N GLY A 21 3.30 7.29 -1.60
CA GLY A 21 3.87 6.47 -0.52
C GLY A 21 5.09 5.71 -1.01
N MET A 22 5.74 4.98 -0.09
CA MET A 22 6.91 4.14 -0.39
C MET A 22 6.73 2.75 0.21
N ALA A 23 7.12 1.73 -0.53
CA ALA A 23 7.27 0.37 -0.01
C ALA A 23 8.75 -0.01 0.00
N ARG A 24 9.18 -0.64 1.09
CA ARG A 24 10.54 -1.13 1.28
C ARG A 24 10.53 -2.61 1.63
N ALA A 25 11.37 -3.37 0.98
CA ALA A 25 11.66 -4.74 1.36
C ALA A 25 13.17 -5.02 1.23
N GLN A 26 13.62 -6.04 1.93
CA GLN A 26 14.99 -6.55 1.79
C GLN A 26 14.93 -7.90 1.10
N THR A 27 15.82 -8.12 0.14
CA THR A 27 15.91 -9.42 -0.55
C THR A 27 16.29 -10.53 0.42
N PRO A 28 15.79 -11.77 0.24
CA PRO A 28 16.07 -12.89 1.14
C PRO A 28 17.56 -13.24 1.25
N SER A 29 18.32 -12.95 0.21
CA SER A 29 19.79 -13.15 0.18
C SER A 29 20.55 -12.15 1.08
N GLY A 30 19.84 -11.27 1.77
CA GLY A 30 20.45 -10.29 2.67
C GLY A 30 21.22 -9.15 1.99
N GLY A 31 21.25 -9.15 0.65
CA GLY A 31 22.17 -8.28 -0.09
C GLY A 31 21.65 -6.88 -0.37
N SER A 32 20.42 -6.71 -0.84
CA SER A 32 19.95 -5.40 -1.28
C SER A 32 18.60 -5.02 -0.67
N VAL A 33 18.48 -3.73 -0.36
CA VAL A 33 17.21 -3.11 -0.01
C VAL A 33 16.55 -2.61 -1.28
N ARG A 34 15.30 -2.98 -1.50
CA ARG A 34 14.45 -2.48 -2.58
C ARG A 34 13.51 -1.44 -2.02
N ILE A 35 13.38 -0.34 -2.72
CA ILE A 35 12.42 0.72 -2.40
C ILE A 35 11.67 1.05 -3.66
N VAL A 36 10.33 1.02 -3.60
CA VAL A 36 9.43 1.31 -4.72
C VAL A 36 8.44 2.36 -4.32
N PRO A 37 8.15 3.35 -5.18
CA PRO A 37 7.08 4.29 -4.94
C PRO A 37 5.71 3.59 -5.07
N ILE A 38 4.79 4.00 -4.20
CA ILE A 38 3.38 3.63 -4.27
C ILE A 38 2.65 4.86 -4.81
N LEU A 39 2.31 4.83 -6.08
CA LEU A 39 1.64 5.93 -6.77
C LEU A 39 0.12 5.86 -6.57
N GLY A 40 -0.55 6.95 -6.92
CA GLY A 40 -2.00 7.09 -6.76
C GLY A 40 -2.40 7.39 -5.31
N PHE A 41 -3.63 7.04 -4.95
CA PHE A 41 -4.19 7.43 -3.65
C PHE A 41 -3.89 6.45 -2.51
N ALA A 42 -3.22 5.32 -2.75
CA ALA A 42 -2.96 4.33 -1.69
C ALA A 42 -2.07 4.89 -0.57
N GLY A 43 -1.07 5.72 -0.91
CA GLY A 43 -0.26 6.43 0.09
C GLY A 43 -1.07 7.45 0.89
N VAL A 44 -1.97 8.17 0.23
CA VAL A 44 -2.88 9.14 0.88
C VAL A 44 -3.83 8.42 1.83
N GLU A 45 -4.47 7.36 1.39
CA GLU A 45 -5.37 6.58 2.24
C GLU A 45 -4.63 5.97 3.44
N LEU A 46 -3.40 5.46 3.25
CA LEU A 46 -2.58 5.02 4.38
C LEU A 46 -2.41 6.14 5.41
N LYS A 47 -2.08 7.36 4.97
CA LYS A 47 -1.94 8.53 5.87
C LYS A 47 -3.25 8.84 6.59
N LEU A 48 -4.37 8.82 5.88
CA LEU A 48 -5.70 9.09 6.43
C LEU A 48 -6.20 8.00 7.40
N THR A 49 -5.63 6.78 7.34
CA THR A 49 -5.90 5.76 8.37
C THR A 49 -5.29 6.08 9.73
N GLY A 50 -4.46 7.13 9.83
CA GLY A 50 -3.75 7.52 11.04
C GLY A 50 -2.37 6.88 11.20
N PHE A 51 -1.89 6.14 10.21
CA PHE A 51 -0.58 5.51 10.23
C PHE A 51 0.39 6.18 9.25
N ASP A 52 1.57 6.55 9.75
CA ASP A 52 2.67 7.00 8.89
C ASP A 52 3.46 5.82 8.33
N PHE A 53 3.54 4.73 9.08
CA PHE A 53 4.30 3.53 8.72
C PHE A 53 3.53 2.27 9.08
N VAL A 54 3.66 1.27 8.21
CA VAL A 54 3.22 -0.10 8.45
C VAL A 54 4.43 -1.01 8.34
N VAL A 55 4.70 -1.79 9.37
CA VAL A 55 5.80 -2.76 9.39
C VAL A 55 5.25 -4.17 9.51
N ILE A 56 5.46 -4.98 8.47
CA ILE A 56 4.97 -6.36 8.41
C ILE A 56 6.15 -7.31 8.61
N LYS A 57 6.09 -8.06 9.70
CA LYS A 57 7.08 -9.09 10.07
C LYS A 57 6.43 -10.47 10.08
N GLY A 58 7.25 -11.51 9.97
CA GLY A 58 6.78 -12.89 9.98
C GLY A 58 6.12 -13.31 8.67
N VAL A 59 5.44 -14.44 8.70
CA VAL A 59 4.75 -15.08 7.57
C VAL A 59 3.37 -15.49 8.06
N SER A 60 2.33 -15.15 7.32
CA SER A 60 0.99 -15.64 7.62
C SER A 60 0.90 -17.16 7.38
N PRO A 61 0.26 -17.93 8.27
CA PRO A 61 0.05 -19.37 8.03
C PRO A 61 -0.83 -19.63 6.81
N GLU A 62 -1.72 -18.69 6.49
CA GLU A 62 -2.65 -18.76 5.36
C GLU A 62 -2.51 -17.51 4.48
N PRO A 63 -2.93 -17.61 3.20
CA PRO A 63 -3.06 -16.44 2.35
C PRO A 63 -3.99 -15.40 2.99
N ALA A 64 -3.50 -14.17 3.15
CA ALA A 64 -4.21 -13.12 3.86
C ALA A 64 -3.96 -11.75 3.25
N TYR A 65 -4.80 -10.79 3.57
CA TYR A 65 -4.54 -9.39 3.31
C TYR A 65 -4.62 -8.57 4.61
N VAL A 66 -3.91 -7.46 4.65
CA VAL A 66 -4.01 -6.49 5.74
C VAL A 66 -5.13 -5.51 5.42
N TRP A 67 -6.03 -5.31 6.37
CA TRP A 67 -7.06 -4.29 6.32
C TRP A 67 -6.73 -3.18 7.32
N ALA A 68 -6.50 -1.98 6.82
CA ALA A 68 -6.16 -0.80 7.61
C ALA A 68 -7.26 0.25 7.50
N ARG A 69 -7.83 0.66 8.64
CA ARG A 69 -8.91 1.63 8.70
C ARG A 69 -8.90 2.38 10.04
N ASP A 70 -8.93 3.70 10.00
CA ASP A 70 -9.21 4.58 11.14
C ASP A 70 -8.50 4.19 12.45
N GLY A 71 -7.18 4.06 12.40
CA GLY A 71 -6.36 3.69 13.55
C GLY A 71 -6.35 2.20 13.88
N MET A 72 -7.07 1.36 13.14
CA MET A 72 -7.10 -0.09 13.30
C MET A 72 -6.41 -0.80 12.14
N MET A 73 -5.80 -1.92 12.43
CA MET A 73 -5.15 -2.77 11.44
C MET A 73 -5.36 -4.23 11.80
N GLU A 74 -5.88 -5.00 10.87
CA GLU A 74 -6.15 -6.42 11.05
C GLU A 74 -5.63 -7.26 9.88
N LEU A 75 -5.32 -8.52 10.15
CA LEU A 75 -4.96 -9.49 9.15
C LEU A 75 -6.18 -10.36 8.84
N VAL A 76 -6.68 -10.26 7.62
CA VAL A 76 -7.88 -10.98 7.16
C VAL A 76 -7.45 -12.20 6.35
N SER A 77 -7.76 -13.40 6.84
CA SER A 77 -7.52 -14.65 6.10
C SER A 77 -8.40 -14.69 4.85
N SER A 78 -7.80 -14.94 3.70
CA SER A 78 -8.52 -14.95 2.42
C SER A 78 -7.90 -15.94 1.42
N PRO A 79 -7.94 -17.25 1.71
CA PRO A 79 -7.35 -18.27 0.83
C PRO A 79 -7.97 -18.30 -0.57
N SER A 80 -9.23 -17.90 -0.69
CA SER A 80 -9.96 -17.87 -1.97
C SER A 80 -9.40 -16.84 -2.97
N LEU A 81 -8.67 -15.84 -2.49
CA LEU A 81 -8.03 -14.82 -3.34
C LEU A 81 -6.66 -15.26 -3.87
N LYS A 82 -6.09 -16.35 -3.38
CA LYS A 82 -4.81 -16.84 -3.86
C LYS A 82 -4.91 -17.27 -5.33
N GLY A 83 -3.96 -16.85 -6.13
CA GLY A 83 -3.93 -17.13 -7.57
C GLY A 83 -4.82 -16.24 -8.43
N SER A 84 -5.68 -15.40 -7.83
CA SER A 84 -6.47 -14.43 -8.58
C SER A 84 -5.61 -13.26 -9.05
N ASP A 85 -6.06 -12.58 -10.10
CA ASP A 85 -5.44 -11.35 -10.58
C ASP A 85 -5.72 -10.15 -9.65
N SER A 86 -5.02 -9.05 -9.89
CA SER A 86 -5.13 -7.84 -9.05
C SER A 86 -6.49 -7.16 -9.16
N TRP A 87 -7.18 -7.28 -10.29
CA TRP A 87 -8.51 -6.71 -10.50
C TRP A 87 -9.53 -7.46 -9.65
N THR A 88 -9.55 -8.77 -9.77
CA THR A 88 -10.42 -9.65 -8.96
C THR A 88 -10.19 -9.44 -7.46
N ARG A 89 -8.93 -9.28 -7.01
CA ARG A 89 -8.62 -8.98 -5.61
C ARG A 89 -9.18 -7.65 -5.17
N THR A 90 -8.99 -6.62 -6.00
CA THR A 90 -9.48 -5.27 -5.69
C THR A 90 -11.00 -5.26 -5.56
N ASP A 91 -11.71 -5.85 -6.54
CA ASP A 91 -13.17 -5.91 -6.53
C ASP A 91 -13.69 -6.72 -5.33
N ARG A 92 -13.07 -7.86 -5.06
CA ARG A 92 -13.50 -8.72 -3.95
C ARG A 92 -13.29 -8.04 -2.60
N ILE A 93 -12.12 -7.45 -2.35
CA ILE A 93 -11.85 -6.74 -1.10
C ILE A 93 -12.83 -5.57 -0.92
N ARG A 94 -13.07 -4.78 -1.96
CA ARG A 94 -14.05 -3.68 -1.91
C ARG A 94 -15.46 -4.16 -1.63
N SER A 95 -15.87 -5.26 -2.27
CA SER A 95 -17.19 -5.87 -2.06
C SER A 95 -17.32 -6.41 -0.63
N ASP A 96 -16.33 -7.13 -0.14
CA ASP A 96 -16.36 -7.75 1.19
C ASP A 96 -16.37 -6.69 2.31
N GLN A 97 -15.71 -5.54 2.09
CA GLN A 97 -15.67 -4.41 3.03
C GLN A 97 -16.78 -3.37 2.79
N GLY A 98 -17.53 -3.49 1.68
CA GLY A 98 -18.68 -2.63 1.38
C GLY A 98 -18.34 -1.19 0.98
N ASP A 99 -17.10 -0.89 0.55
CA ASP A 99 -16.70 0.46 0.14
C ASP A 99 -15.83 0.45 -1.12
N ALA A 100 -16.36 1.04 -2.21
CA ALA A 100 -15.68 1.15 -3.49
C ALA A 100 -14.47 2.10 -3.48
N LYS A 101 -14.34 2.96 -2.45
CA LYS A 101 -13.24 3.92 -2.32
C LYS A 101 -11.98 3.33 -1.71
N ILE A 102 -12.04 2.12 -1.17
CA ILE A 102 -10.88 1.41 -0.62
C ILE A 102 -9.76 1.38 -1.66
N GLN A 103 -8.57 1.77 -1.23
CA GLN A 103 -7.36 1.63 -2.04
C GLN A 103 -6.70 0.30 -1.72
N VAL A 104 -6.42 -0.49 -2.75
CA VAL A 104 -5.84 -1.83 -2.61
C VAL A 104 -4.48 -1.86 -3.27
N LEU A 105 -3.45 -2.15 -2.50
CA LEU A 105 -2.12 -2.46 -2.98
C LEU A 105 -1.98 -3.98 -2.96
N SER A 106 -1.85 -4.62 -4.12
CA SER A 106 -1.89 -6.07 -4.24
C SER A 106 -0.72 -6.63 -5.05
N VAL A 107 -0.51 -7.93 -4.88
CA VAL A 107 0.35 -8.74 -5.74
C VAL A 107 -0.53 -9.62 -6.63
N GLY A 108 -0.13 -9.85 -7.86
CA GLY A 108 -0.85 -10.76 -8.74
C GLY A 108 -0.43 -12.23 -8.54
N PRO A 109 -0.91 -13.15 -9.40
CA PRO A 109 -0.56 -14.58 -9.34
C PRO A 109 0.95 -14.81 -9.36
N TRP A 110 1.71 -14.00 -10.08
CA TRP A 110 3.17 -14.06 -10.11
C TRP A 110 3.81 -13.68 -8.77
N GLY A 111 3.20 -12.78 -8.00
CA GLY A 111 3.62 -12.48 -6.64
C GLY A 111 3.37 -13.67 -5.71
N ASP A 112 2.21 -14.29 -5.79
CA ASP A 112 1.88 -15.50 -5.04
C ASP A 112 2.86 -16.63 -5.33
N ALA A 113 3.25 -16.76 -6.61
CA ALA A 113 4.26 -17.71 -7.07
C ALA A 113 5.70 -17.31 -6.71
N ARG A 114 5.89 -16.15 -6.04
CA ARG A 114 7.19 -15.61 -5.63
C ARG A 114 8.14 -15.32 -6.80
N SER A 115 7.58 -15.02 -7.96
CA SER A 115 8.37 -14.70 -9.15
C SER A 115 9.10 -13.37 -8.97
N PRO A 116 10.38 -13.28 -9.33
CA PRO A 116 11.11 -12.01 -9.28
C PRO A 116 10.63 -11.00 -10.33
N ALA A 117 9.84 -11.42 -11.31
CA ALA A 117 9.19 -10.54 -12.30
C ALA A 117 7.84 -10.01 -11.85
N SER A 118 7.40 -10.36 -10.62
CA SER A 118 6.13 -9.89 -10.08
C SER A 118 6.19 -8.43 -9.68
N GLN A 119 5.06 -7.74 -9.77
CA GLN A 119 4.93 -6.32 -9.47
C GLN A 119 3.84 -6.06 -8.44
N LEU A 120 4.03 -5.02 -7.62
CA LEU A 120 2.96 -4.44 -6.83
C LEU A 120 2.02 -3.65 -7.74
N VAL A 121 0.73 -3.78 -7.50
CA VAL A 121 -0.33 -3.15 -8.29
C VAL A 121 -1.20 -2.32 -7.36
N VAL A 122 -1.45 -1.08 -7.73
CA VAL A 122 -2.37 -0.20 -7.01
C VAL A 122 -3.73 -0.25 -7.69
N ASN A 123 -4.73 -0.81 -7.01
CA ASN A 123 -6.07 -1.07 -7.55
C ASN A 123 -6.01 -1.90 -8.83
N TYR A 124 -6.36 -1.29 -9.96
CA TYR A 124 -6.43 -1.94 -11.27
C TYR A 124 -5.19 -1.68 -12.14
N TRP A 125 -4.26 -0.84 -11.68
CA TRP A 125 -3.17 -0.35 -12.51
C TRP A 125 -1.83 -0.84 -12.01
N GLY A 126 -0.96 -1.17 -12.93
CA GLY A 126 0.42 -1.53 -12.63
C GLY A 126 1.11 -0.42 -11.84
N GLY A 127 1.90 -0.82 -10.86
CA GLY A 127 2.72 0.07 -10.07
C GLY A 127 4.11 0.29 -10.69
N GLU A 128 4.92 1.09 -10.02
CA GLU A 128 6.32 1.36 -10.39
C GLU A 128 7.30 0.28 -9.86
N ASP A 129 6.77 -0.88 -9.43
CA ASP A 129 7.61 -1.99 -8.97
C ASP A 129 8.28 -2.70 -10.14
N LYS A 130 9.46 -2.23 -10.49
CA LYS A 130 10.34 -2.89 -11.48
C LYS A 130 11.40 -3.78 -10.82
N LEU A 131 11.34 -3.93 -9.51
CA LEU A 131 12.34 -4.63 -8.70
C LEU A 131 11.85 -5.98 -8.17
N GLY A 132 10.60 -6.37 -8.49
CA GLY A 132 10.00 -7.63 -8.05
C GLY A 132 9.72 -7.68 -6.55
N MET A 133 9.35 -6.57 -5.95
CA MET A 133 9.01 -6.49 -4.52
C MET A 133 7.80 -7.36 -4.17
N ALA A 134 6.87 -7.51 -5.11
CA ALA A 134 5.70 -8.37 -4.92
C ALA A 134 6.06 -9.82 -4.58
N SER A 135 7.24 -10.31 -5.00
CA SER A 135 7.72 -11.64 -4.61
C SER A 135 7.96 -11.77 -3.11
N GLU A 136 8.36 -10.69 -2.43
CA GLU A 136 8.57 -10.69 -0.97
C GLU A 136 7.24 -10.75 -0.23
N TRP A 137 6.19 -10.16 -0.78
CA TRP A 137 4.84 -10.28 -0.24
C TRP A 137 4.34 -11.73 -0.35
N GLY A 138 4.56 -12.37 -1.50
CA GLY A 138 4.23 -13.78 -1.69
C GLY A 138 4.95 -14.71 -0.72
N ARG A 139 6.20 -14.38 -0.31
CA ARG A 139 6.93 -15.13 0.73
C ARG A 139 6.27 -15.04 2.10
N LYS A 140 5.52 -13.98 2.35
CA LYS A 140 4.78 -13.75 3.60
C LYS A 140 3.33 -14.24 3.57
N ASN A 141 2.90 -14.89 2.47
CA ASN A 141 1.51 -15.20 2.18
C ASN A 141 0.60 -13.95 2.22
N LEU A 142 1.17 -12.79 1.92
CA LEU A 142 0.47 -11.52 1.88
C LEU A 142 -0.01 -11.25 0.46
N LEU A 143 -1.32 -11.24 0.25
CA LEU A 143 -1.97 -11.05 -1.04
C LEU A 143 -2.17 -9.59 -1.38
N ALA A 144 -2.49 -8.77 -0.37
CA ALA A 144 -2.79 -7.36 -0.53
C ALA A 144 -2.69 -6.61 0.81
N ILE A 145 -2.67 -5.28 0.71
CA ILE A 145 -3.00 -4.37 1.81
C ILE A 145 -4.07 -3.42 1.30
N ALA A 146 -5.15 -3.31 2.06
CA ALA A 146 -6.27 -2.44 1.75
C ALA A 146 -6.31 -1.28 2.75
N PHE A 147 -6.55 -0.08 2.26
CA PHE A 147 -6.55 1.15 3.04
C PHE A 147 -7.87 1.90 2.87
N ARG A 148 -8.42 2.38 3.97
CA ARG A 148 -9.54 3.32 3.99
C ARG A 148 -9.46 4.18 5.23
N GLY A 149 -9.16 5.45 5.05
CA GLY A 149 -9.04 6.40 6.13
C GLY A 149 -10.12 7.49 6.06
N MET A 150 -10.66 7.85 7.19
CA MET A 150 -11.57 8.98 7.37
C MET A 150 -10.91 10.11 8.18
N GLY A 151 -9.62 9.96 8.47
CA GLY A 151 -8.84 10.97 9.20
C GLY A 151 -8.65 12.25 8.41
N GLU A 152 -8.34 13.33 9.12
CA GLU A 152 -8.01 14.63 8.55
C GLU A 152 -6.50 14.88 8.67
N LEU A 153 -5.98 15.67 7.74
CA LEU A 153 -4.62 16.18 7.81
C LEU A 153 -4.64 17.55 8.46
N GLU A 154 -4.07 17.61 9.65
CA GLU A 154 -3.90 18.88 10.35
C GLU A 154 -2.73 19.67 9.76
N VAL A 155 -2.99 20.91 9.38
CA VAL A 155 -1.98 21.87 8.94
C VAL A 155 -1.99 23.02 9.92
N ALA A 156 -0.84 23.32 10.52
CA ALA A 156 -0.75 24.36 11.57
C ALA A 156 -1.24 25.73 11.10
N GLU A 157 -0.91 26.13 9.86
CA GLU A 157 -1.31 27.40 9.26
C GLU A 157 -1.89 27.18 7.85
N PRO A 158 -3.15 26.73 7.72
CA PRO A 158 -3.73 26.33 6.43
C PRO A 158 -3.72 27.44 5.38
N GLU A 159 -4.06 28.68 5.75
CA GLU A 159 -4.10 29.81 4.83
C GLU A 159 -2.70 30.23 4.36
N ALA A 160 -1.72 30.25 5.25
CA ALA A 160 -0.33 30.54 4.89
C ALA A 160 0.24 29.43 3.98
N PHE A 161 -0.10 28.17 4.25
CA PHE A 161 0.30 27.03 3.43
C PHE A 161 -0.29 27.14 2.03
N LYS A 162 -1.59 27.36 1.91
CA LYS A 162 -2.31 27.56 0.64
C LYS A 162 -1.73 28.73 -0.14
N TYR A 163 -1.50 29.87 0.52
CA TYR A 163 -0.93 31.05 -0.11
C TYR A 163 0.46 30.80 -0.71
N ARG A 164 1.32 30.10 0.03
CA ARG A 164 2.67 29.75 -0.45
C ARG A 164 2.64 28.78 -1.62
N LEU A 165 1.72 27.81 -1.62
CA LEU A 165 1.54 26.88 -2.73
C LEU A 165 1.10 27.59 -4.01
N CYS A 166 0.15 28.52 -3.91
CA CYS A 166 -0.35 29.26 -5.08
C CYS A 166 0.66 30.25 -5.69
N ARG A 167 1.69 30.66 -4.93
CA ARG A 167 2.74 31.56 -5.40
C ARG A 167 4.04 30.90 -5.83
N GLY A 168 4.21 29.62 -5.50
CA GLY A 168 5.42 28.85 -5.86
C GLY A 168 5.36 28.25 -7.25
N PHE A 169 4.29 28.45 -7.96
CA PHE A 169 4.01 28.08 -9.35
C PHE A 169 3.45 29.31 -10.09
#